data_440b9d06b589f69b82a3d099de153f63
#
_entry.id   440b9d06b589f69b82a3d099de153f63
#
_cell.length_a   1.000
_cell.length_b   1.000
_cell.length_c   1.000
_cell.angle_alpha   90.00
_cell.angle_beta   90.00
_cell.angle_gamma   90.00
#
_symmetry.space_group_name_H-M   'P 1'
#
loop_
_entity.id
_entity.type
_entity.pdbx_description
1 polymer ?
#
loop_
_entity_poly.entity_id
_entity_poly.type
_entity_poly.pdbx_seq_one_letter_code
_entity_poly.pdbx_strand_id
1 'polypeptide(L)'
;MMALALGALAIGFAPVFAAIALKPEYGGFGPASIGFYRVFFALPLMWLVLWAAPGKAHPAPHREKRPTGLLALAGFFFAVDLVSWHWSIKFTTVANATLLANFAPLWVTLWAGRLFGE
;
A
#
# COMPACT_ATOMS: atom_id res chain seq x y z
N MET A 1 4.97 -8.63 18.27
CA MET A 1 5.42 -9.69 17.36
C MET A 1 4.26 -10.34 16.59
N MET A 2 3.21 -10.87 17.23
CA MET A 2 2.06 -11.49 16.54
C MET A 2 1.38 -10.57 15.52
N ALA A 3 1.13 -9.30 15.85
CA ALA A 3 0.49 -8.35 14.93
C ALA A 3 1.31 -8.11 13.65
N LEU A 4 2.64 -8.05 13.76
CA LEU A 4 3.54 -7.93 12.62
C LEU A 4 3.54 -9.18 11.75
N ALA A 5 3.53 -10.36 12.34
CA ALA A 5 3.47 -11.63 11.62
C ALA A 5 2.14 -11.78 10.87
N LEU A 6 1.01 -11.46 11.52
CA LEU A 6 -0.31 -11.48 10.88
C LEU A 6 -0.41 -10.44 9.75
N GLY A 7 0.13 -9.24 9.95
CA GLY A 7 0.20 -8.22 8.91
C GLY A 7 1.02 -8.66 7.70
N ALA A 8 2.19 -9.27 7.93
CA ALA A 8 3.05 -9.78 6.87
C ALA A 8 2.36 -10.91 6.08
N LEU A 9 1.70 -11.84 6.77
CA LEU A 9 0.90 -12.89 6.13
C LEU A 9 -0.23 -12.30 5.28
N ALA A 10 -1.00 -11.36 5.83
CA ALA A 10 -2.09 -10.71 5.09
C ALA A 10 -1.60 -10.00 3.83
N ILE A 11 -0.46 -9.29 3.92
CA ILE A 11 0.17 -8.62 2.76
C ILE A 11 0.68 -9.65 1.76
N GLY A 12 1.27 -10.77 2.21
CA GLY A 12 1.77 -11.83 1.35
C GLY A 12 0.68 -12.50 0.50
N PHE A 13 -0.55 -12.60 1.01
CA PHE A 13 -1.68 -13.14 0.24
C PHE A 13 -2.31 -12.14 -0.72
N ALA A 14 -2.10 -10.84 -0.54
CA ALA A 14 -2.72 -9.81 -1.36
C ALA A 14 -2.45 -9.95 -2.87
N PRO A 15 -1.21 -10.27 -3.34
CA PRO A 15 -0.93 -10.49 -4.75
C PRO A 15 -1.68 -11.69 -5.34
N VAL A 16 -1.85 -12.75 -4.56
CA VAL A 16 -2.56 -13.97 -4.99
C VAL A 16 -4.04 -13.66 -5.22
N PHE A 17 -4.69 -12.97 -4.28
CA PHE A 17 -6.07 -12.55 -4.43
C PHE A 17 -6.27 -11.57 -5.59
N ALA A 18 -5.34 -10.65 -5.80
CA ALA A 18 -5.37 -9.74 -6.94
C ALA A 18 -5.29 -10.49 -8.27
N ALA A 19 -4.41 -11.50 -8.37
CA ALA A 19 -4.29 -12.32 -9.56
C ALA A 19 -5.55 -13.15 -9.84
N ILE A 20 -6.18 -13.71 -8.81
CA ILE A 20 -7.43 -14.45 -8.93
C ILE A 20 -8.56 -13.52 -9.43
N ALA A 21 -8.70 -12.33 -8.83
CA ALA A 21 -9.73 -11.38 -9.18
C ALA A 21 -9.61 -10.83 -10.63
N LEU A 22 -8.40 -10.84 -11.20
CA LEU A 22 -8.15 -10.44 -12.59
C LEU A 22 -8.59 -11.51 -13.61
N LYS A 23 -8.78 -12.77 -13.21
CA LYS A 23 -9.18 -13.83 -14.14
C LYS A 23 -10.64 -13.65 -14.57
N PRO A 24 -10.93 -13.80 -15.89
CA PRO A 24 -12.30 -13.69 -16.42
C PRO A 24 -13.28 -14.67 -15.77
N GLU A 25 -12.80 -15.83 -15.35
CA GLU A 25 -13.60 -16.90 -14.72
C GLU A 25 -14.23 -16.46 -13.38
N TYR A 26 -13.60 -15.49 -12.69
CA TYR A 26 -14.03 -14.99 -11.36
C TYR A 26 -14.59 -13.55 -11.40
N GLY A 27 -15.01 -13.09 -12.58
CA GLY A 27 -15.65 -11.78 -12.74
C GLY A 27 -14.85 -10.77 -13.55
N GLY A 28 -13.56 -11.03 -13.86
CA GLY A 28 -12.77 -10.21 -14.77
C GLY A 28 -12.63 -8.75 -14.34
N PHE A 29 -12.48 -8.48 -13.04
CA PHE A 29 -12.31 -7.12 -12.55
C PHE A 29 -11.11 -6.43 -13.18
N GLY A 30 -11.30 -5.18 -13.60
CA GLY A 30 -10.18 -4.40 -14.10
C GLY A 30 -9.15 -4.08 -13.00
N PRO A 31 -7.86 -3.88 -13.34
CA PRO A 31 -6.81 -3.57 -12.36
C PRO A 31 -7.14 -2.36 -11.49
N ALA A 32 -7.70 -1.32 -12.09
CA ALA A 32 -8.10 -0.11 -11.37
C ALA A 32 -9.24 -0.37 -10.37
N SER A 33 -10.21 -1.22 -10.73
CA SER A 33 -11.31 -1.60 -9.82
C SER A 33 -10.80 -2.35 -8.60
N ILE A 34 -9.86 -3.28 -8.79
CA ILE A 34 -9.26 -4.02 -7.67
C ILE A 34 -8.51 -3.07 -6.73
N GLY A 35 -7.71 -2.15 -7.28
CA GLY A 35 -7.02 -1.12 -6.52
C GLY A 35 -8.00 -0.24 -5.72
N PHE A 36 -9.08 0.20 -6.37
CA PHE A 36 -10.11 1.00 -5.74
C PHE A 36 -10.78 0.25 -4.57
N TYR A 37 -11.25 -0.98 -4.78
CA TYR A 37 -11.91 -1.75 -3.72
C TYR A 37 -10.97 -2.06 -2.54
N ARG A 38 -9.68 -2.30 -2.79
CA ARG A 38 -8.70 -2.48 -1.71
C ARG A 38 -8.64 -1.26 -0.78
N VAL A 39 -8.54 -0.07 -1.36
CA VAL A 39 -8.52 1.18 -0.57
C VAL A 39 -9.87 1.44 0.07
N PHE A 40 -10.96 1.25 -0.67
CA PHE A 40 -12.32 1.47 -0.19
C PHE A 40 -12.66 0.63 1.06
N PHE A 41 -12.30 -0.66 1.07
CA PHE A 41 -12.53 -1.52 2.22
C PHE A 41 -11.49 -1.33 3.34
N ALA A 42 -10.28 -0.87 3.02
CA ALA A 42 -9.26 -0.59 4.03
C ALA A 42 -9.62 0.64 4.89
N LEU A 43 -10.26 1.66 4.31
CA LEU A 43 -10.61 2.90 5.02
C LEU A 43 -11.53 2.67 6.23
N PRO A 44 -12.71 2.02 6.11
CA PRO A 44 -13.56 1.77 7.26
C PRO A 44 -12.90 0.86 8.30
N LEU A 45 -12.10 -0.11 7.85
CA LEU A 45 -11.36 -0.99 8.76
C LEU A 45 -10.32 -0.20 9.57
N MET A 46 -9.55 0.66 8.91
CA MET A 46 -8.60 1.57 9.59
C MET A 46 -9.30 2.50 10.57
N TRP A 47 -10.46 3.03 10.18
CA TRP A 47 -11.25 3.90 11.06
C TRP A 47 -11.76 3.14 12.29
N LEU A 48 -12.23 1.90 12.10
CA LEU A 48 -12.66 1.02 13.18
C LEU A 48 -11.50 0.71 14.15
N VAL A 49 -10.31 0.40 13.63
CA VAL A 49 -9.11 0.15 14.44
C VAL A 49 -8.72 1.38 15.25
N LEU A 50 -8.75 2.56 14.64
CA LEU A 50 -8.47 3.83 15.34
C LEU A 50 -9.50 4.14 16.41
N TRP A 51 -10.77 3.82 16.18
CA TRP A 51 -11.85 4.01 17.14
C TRP A 51 -11.77 3.00 18.30
N ALA A 52 -11.43 1.73 18.00
CA ALA A 52 -11.31 0.67 19.00
C ALA A 52 -10.03 0.74 19.85
N ALA A 53 -9.05 1.55 19.44
CA ALA A 53 -7.79 1.78 20.16
C ALA A 53 -7.73 3.21 20.76
N PRO A 54 -8.69 3.64 21.60
CA PRO A 54 -8.68 4.95 22.20
C PRO A 54 -7.53 5.02 23.23
N GLY A 55 -6.62 5.95 23.05
CA GLY A 55 -5.74 6.38 24.12
C GLY A 55 -4.26 6.02 24.03
N LYS A 56 -3.78 5.45 22.93
CA LYS A 56 -2.34 5.40 22.63
C LYS A 56 -1.93 6.42 21.55
N ALA A 57 -2.67 7.52 21.46
CA ALA A 57 -2.16 8.67 20.77
C ALA A 57 -0.90 9.10 21.54
N HIS A 58 0.28 8.80 21.02
CA HIS A 58 1.48 9.49 21.47
C HIS A 58 1.15 10.99 21.45
N PRO A 59 1.47 11.74 22.53
CA PRO A 59 1.26 13.17 22.52
C PRO A 59 1.88 13.68 21.22
N ALA A 60 1.06 14.26 20.36
CA ALA A 60 1.53 14.77 19.09
C ALA A 60 2.66 15.74 19.38
N PRO A 61 3.90 15.47 18.95
CA PRO A 61 4.94 16.46 19.08
C PRO A 61 4.44 17.69 18.37
N HIS A 62 4.47 18.83 19.06
CA HIS A 62 4.04 20.15 18.66
C HIS A 62 3.28 20.21 17.33
N ARG A 63 2.10 20.81 17.37
CA ARG A 63 1.17 20.97 16.24
C ARG A 63 1.79 21.82 15.12
N GLU A 64 2.87 21.30 14.54
CA GLU A 64 3.37 21.83 13.28
C GLU A 64 2.25 21.70 12.24
N LYS A 65 1.98 22.76 11.53
CA LYS A 65 1.02 22.76 10.41
C LYS A 65 1.41 21.61 9.47
N ARG A 66 0.69 20.48 9.57
CA ARG A 66 0.95 19.35 8.68
C ARG A 66 0.81 19.86 7.25
N PRO A 67 1.82 19.68 6.40
CA PRO A 67 1.77 20.14 5.02
C PRO A 67 0.77 19.27 4.25
N THR A 68 -0.50 19.67 4.26
CA THR A 68 -1.59 18.95 3.60
C THR A 68 -1.28 18.70 2.12
N GLY A 69 -0.54 19.63 1.48
CA GLY A 69 -0.09 19.45 0.10
C GLY A 69 0.85 18.26 -0.08
N LEU A 70 1.82 18.06 0.83
CA LEU A 70 2.72 16.90 0.77
C LEU A 70 1.98 15.59 1.05
N LEU A 71 1.01 15.60 1.95
CA LEU A 71 0.18 14.42 2.21
C LEU A 71 -0.69 14.05 0.99
N ALA A 72 -1.28 15.05 0.33
CA ALA A 72 -2.05 14.84 -0.88
C ALA A 72 -1.16 14.32 -2.02
N LEU A 73 0.04 14.87 -2.18
CA LEU A 73 1.01 14.42 -3.17
C LEU A 73 1.47 12.98 -2.90
N ALA A 74 1.75 12.62 -1.66
CA ALA A 74 2.11 11.27 -1.25
C ALA A 74 0.96 10.29 -1.55
N GLY A 75 -0.28 10.66 -1.25
CA GLY A 75 -1.47 9.88 -1.57
C GLY A 75 -1.66 9.67 -3.07
N PHE A 76 -1.41 10.71 -3.87
CA PHE A 76 -1.45 10.63 -5.33
C PHE A 76 -0.42 9.63 -5.88
N PHE A 77 0.85 9.75 -5.47
CA PHE A 77 1.89 8.82 -5.90
C PHE A 77 1.61 7.38 -5.44
N PHE A 78 1.09 7.21 -4.24
CA PHE A 78 0.66 5.89 -3.76
C PHE A 78 -0.45 5.30 -4.63
N ALA A 79 -1.44 6.10 -5.03
CA ALA A 79 -2.51 5.64 -5.91
C ALA A 79 -1.98 5.24 -7.30
N VAL A 80 -1.07 6.04 -7.87
CA VAL A 80 -0.41 5.73 -9.16
C VAL A 80 0.39 4.44 -9.05
N ASP A 81 1.17 4.26 -8.00
CA ASP A 81 1.95 3.05 -7.75
C ASP A 81 1.02 1.82 -7.65
N LEU A 82 -0.04 1.92 -6.87
CA LEU A 82 -1.01 0.83 -6.70
C LEU A 82 -1.67 0.42 -8.01
N VAL A 83 -2.08 1.38 -8.83
CA VAL A 83 -2.68 1.12 -10.14
C VAL A 83 -1.64 0.48 -11.08
N SER A 84 -0.43 1.03 -11.13
CA SER A 84 0.66 0.52 -11.98
C SER A 84 1.01 -0.92 -11.62
N TRP A 85 1.08 -1.24 -10.33
CA TRP A 85 1.33 -2.61 -9.86
C TRP A 85 0.23 -3.58 -10.31
N HIS A 86 -1.06 -3.19 -10.19
CA HIS A 86 -2.16 -4.04 -10.64
C HIS A 86 -2.16 -4.22 -12.17
N TRP A 87 -1.77 -3.18 -12.92
CA TRP A 87 -1.61 -3.28 -14.36
C TRP A 87 -0.46 -4.22 -14.75
N SER A 88 0.65 -4.17 -14.02
CA SER A 88 1.82 -5.02 -14.30
C SER A 88 1.49 -6.51 -14.22
N ILE A 89 0.58 -6.91 -13.34
CA ILE A 89 0.11 -8.32 -13.22
C ILE A 89 -0.55 -8.82 -14.51
N LYS A 90 -1.11 -7.93 -15.33
CA LYS A 90 -1.67 -8.31 -16.65
C LYS A 90 -0.60 -8.66 -17.70
N PHE A 91 0.58 -8.05 -17.57
CA PHE A 91 1.64 -8.16 -18.58
C PHE A 91 2.78 -9.09 -18.15
N THR A 92 2.82 -9.48 -16.88
CA THR A 92 3.84 -10.36 -16.34
C THR A 92 3.27 -11.29 -15.27
N THR A 93 4.11 -12.14 -14.71
CA THR A 93 3.69 -12.99 -13.58
C THR A 93 3.59 -12.17 -12.29
N VAL A 94 2.69 -12.57 -11.38
CA VAL A 94 2.56 -11.96 -10.06
C VAL A 94 3.89 -11.93 -9.32
N ALA A 95 4.69 -12.99 -9.45
CA ALA A 95 6.00 -13.08 -8.82
C ALA A 95 6.94 -11.98 -9.31
N ASN A 96 7.03 -11.75 -10.63
CA ASN A 96 7.88 -10.72 -11.21
C ASN A 96 7.39 -9.31 -10.83
N ALA A 97 6.08 -9.06 -10.91
CA ALA A 97 5.49 -7.78 -10.52
C ALA A 97 5.78 -7.46 -9.06
N THR A 98 5.63 -8.44 -8.18
CA THR A 98 5.87 -8.28 -6.74
C THR A 98 7.37 -8.13 -6.43
N LEU A 99 8.22 -8.88 -7.12
CA LEU A 99 9.68 -8.77 -6.97
C LEU A 99 10.14 -7.34 -7.32
N LEU A 100 9.72 -6.82 -8.48
CA LEU A 100 10.07 -5.47 -8.91
C LEU A 100 9.57 -4.40 -7.94
N ALA A 101 8.34 -4.53 -7.44
CA ALA A 101 7.80 -3.61 -6.44
C ALA A 101 8.63 -3.61 -5.14
N ASN A 102 9.15 -4.77 -4.74
CA ASN A 102 10.02 -4.89 -3.55
C ASN A 102 11.42 -4.31 -3.74
N PHE A 103 11.84 -3.94 -4.94
CA PHE A 103 13.07 -3.20 -5.17
C PHE A 103 12.93 -1.70 -4.84
N ALA A 104 11.72 -1.17 -4.74
CA ALA A 104 11.50 0.26 -4.41
C ALA A 104 12.20 0.70 -3.11
N PRO A 105 12.15 -0.05 -1.98
CA PRO A 105 12.87 0.31 -0.76
C PRO A 105 14.38 0.42 -0.94
N LEU A 106 14.99 -0.40 -1.81
CA LEU A 106 16.43 -0.31 -2.10
C LEU A 106 16.77 1.02 -2.77
N TRP A 107 15.97 1.44 -3.75
CA TRP A 107 16.14 2.73 -4.41
C TRP A 107 15.95 3.88 -3.44
N VAL A 108 14.92 3.82 -2.60
CA VAL A 108 14.66 4.83 -1.56
C VAL A 108 15.86 4.93 -0.62
N THR A 109 16.40 3.83 -0.14
CA THR A 109 17.55 3.80 0.78
C THR A 109 18.79 4.40 0.12
N LEU A 110 19.09 4.03 -1.14
CA LEU A 110 20.24 4.57 -1.88
C LEU A 110 20.14 6.08 -2.08
N TRP A 111 18.93 6.58 -2.42
CA TRP A 111 18.72 8.01 -2.64
C TRP A 111 18.63 8.79 -1.34
N ALA A 112 18.04 8.22 -0.28
CA ALA A 112 17.97 8.84 1.03
C ALA A 112 19.36 9.08 1.61
N GLY A 113 20.26 8.07 1.55
CA GLY A 113 21.65 8.24 1.98
C GLY A 113 22.39 9.35 1.25
N ARG A 114 22.06 9.54 -0.04
CA ARG A 114 22.70 10.57 -0.86
C ARG A 114 22.09 11.98 -0.68
N LEU A 115 20.79 12.06 -0.42
CA LEU A 115 20.08 13.34 -0.28
C LEU A 115 20.11 13.88 1.16
N PHE A 116 20.10 13.00 2.15
CA PHE A 116 20.00 13.38 3.55
C PHE A 116 21.32 13.17 4.32
N GLY A 117 22.33 12.57 3.69
CA GLY A 117 23.66 12.36 4.30
C GLY A 117 23.66 11.39 5.47
N GLU A 118 22.68 10.46 5.50
CA GLU A 118 22.59 9.42 6.53
C GLU A 118 23.40 8.17 6.15
#